data_2c96abea5d2fa7fa06a50362c2b43e17
#
_entry.id   2c96abea5d2fa7fa06a50362c2b43e17
#
_cell.length_a   1.000
_cell.length_b   1.000
_cell.length_c   1.000
_cell.angle_alpha   90.00
_cell.angle_beta   90.00
_cell.angle_gamma   90.00
#
_symmetry.space_group_name_H-M   'P 1'
#
loop_
_entity.id
_entity.type
_entity.pdbx_description
1 polymer ?
#
loop_
_entity_poly.entity_id
_entity_poly.type
_entity_poly.pdbx_seq_one_letter_code
_entity_poly.pdbx_strand_id
1 'polypeptide(L)'
;MNRILPKAVTSLWLIFSLALGARLGFAWQQERKFAPDVLAPAMFSQETGSIAKSLAQGKGFSSPFGKDTGPTAWLTPVYPLLVAGIFRVFGIFTRASFFAVVLLNALFSSGVCVPIFYAGKRIAGPGVASGTAWLWALFPNAVIVPFEWVWDTSLSVLLGATLLWATVELAESKRWSDWCLYGLLWGFTLMTNPSLGSLLPFLLGWAAYRGYRVNQPHRGMEFQATKPALLAVFIAILCCLPWTIRNYIVFHRLVPLRSNLPLELYIGNNENYAPRAVWPPQITKERELVRYFHMGEVPFMEEEQRKALAFMRAYPRVEVRLIADRFVAFWTGLVDPWQRFLSADSLVRVLLACSTASALGGLLGIAMLFRRSLYAFPLAAYPLVFPWLYYLTHANLRYRHPIDPVVLLLAAIAVARLVKKATARSASVIESATGSVEGGTL
;
A
#
# COMPACT_ATOMS: atom_id res chain seq x y z
N MET A 1 22.63 27.74 -9.07
CA MET A 1 21.54 28.70 -8.79
C MET A 1 20.50 28.01 -7.91
N ASN A 2 20.64 28.10 -6.57
CA ASN A 2 19.67 27.58 -5.61
C ASN A 2 18.46 28.53 -5.57
N ARG A 3 17.47 28.28 -6.44
CA ARG A 3 16.16 28.92 -6.25
C ARG A 3 15.56 28.36 -4.95
N ILE A 4 15.56 29.18 -3.91
CA ILE A 4 14.86 28.90 -2.65
C ILE A 4 13.36 28.84 -3.03
N LEU A 5 12.78 27.64 -3.00
CA LEU A 5 11.33 27.48 -3.18
C LEU A 5 10.61 28.34 -2.14
N PRO A 6 9.52 29.02 -2.51
CA PRO A 6 8.73 29.78 -1.55
C PRO A 6 8.37 28.91 -0.34
N LYS A 7 8.49 29.46 0.87
CA LYS A 7 8.21 28.76 2.13
C LYS A 7 6.82 28.08 2.15
N ALA A 8 5.85 28.68 1.47
CA ALA A 8 4.52 28.09 1.32
C ALA A 8 4.53 26.74 0.57
N VAL A 9 5.34 26.59 -0.49
CA VAL A 9 5.41 25.35 -1.30
C VAL A 9 6.05 24.20 -0.53
N THR A 10 6.87 24.51 0.48
CA THR A 10 7.54 23.52 1.33
C THR A 10 6.84 23.29 2.67
N SER A 11 5.75 24.00 2.94
CA SER A 11 4.99 23.88 4.20
C SER A 11 4.21 22.56 4.20
N LEU A 12 4.64 21.61 5.05
CA LEU A 12 3.94 20.34 5.25
C LEU A 12 2.52 20.51 5.76
N TRP A 13 2.27 21.52 6.61
CA TRP A 13 0.93 21.82 7.11
C TRP A 13 -0.01 22.24 5.99
N LEU A 14 0.46 23.05 5.05
CA LEU A 14 -0.33 23.45 3.89
C LEU A 14 -0.63 22.25 2.99
N ILE A 15 0.39 21.42 2.70
CA ILE A 15 0.24 20.22 1.86
C ILE A 15 -0.75 19.24 2.51
N PHE A 16 -0.62 18.99 3.82
CA PHE A 16 -1.52 18.11 4.56
C PHE A 16 -2.97 18.65 4.57
N SER A 17 -3.15 19.96 4.84
CA SER A 17 -4.48 20.57 4.91
C SER A 17 -5.18 20.54 3.55
N LEU A 18 -4.45 20.81 2.46
CA LEU A 18 -5.02 20.73 1.11
C LEU A 18 -5.30 19.27 0.71
N ALA A 19 -4.42 18.34 1.09
CA ALA A 19 -4.67 16.92 0.89
C ALA A 19 -5.94 16.44 1.60
N LEU A 20 -6.13 16.85 2.86
CA LEU A 20 -7.32 16.53 3.63
C LEU A 20 -8.57 17.21 3.04
N GLY A 21 -8.47 18.48 2.67
CA GLY A 21 -9.55 19.23 2.02
C GLY A 21 -10.01 18.60 0.71
N ALA A 22 -9.07 18.12 -0.13
CA ALA A 22 -9.40 17.45 -1.37
C ALA A 22 -10.18 16.15 -1.14
N ARG A 23 -9.78 15.34 -0.15
CA ARG A 23 -10.45 14.08 0.19
C ARG A 23 -11.85 14.29 0.77
N LEU A 24 -11.97 15.24 1.70
CA LEU A 24 -13.26 15.57 2.30
C LEU A 24 -14.18 16.26 1.29
N GLY A 25 -13.65 17.12 0.41
CA GLY A 25 -14.41 17.73 -0.68
C GLY A 25 -14.96 16.69 -1.66
N PHE A 26 -14.15 15.69 -2.02
CA PHE A 26 -14.61 14.56 -2.83
C PHE A 26 -15.71 13.76 -2.10
N ALA A 27 -15.49 13.41 -0.84
CA ALA A 27 -16.48 12.68 -0.04
C ALA A 27 -17.81 13.45 0.05
N TRP A 28 -17.77 14.75 0.29
CA TRP A 28 -18.96 15.60 0.34
C TRP A 28 -19.69 15.70 -1.02
N GLN A 29 -18.96 15.77 -2.13
CA GLN A 29 -19.54 15.74 -3.46
C GLN A 29 -20.24 14.41 -3.75
N GLN A 30 -19.68 13.29 -3.32
CA GLN A 30 -20.27 11.98 -3.51
C GLN A 30 -21.51 11.78 -2.60
N GLU A 31 -21.45 12.26 -1.36
CA GLU A 31 -22.58 12.17 -0.42
C GLU A 31 -23.87 12.74 -1.01
N ARG A 32 -23.78 13.86 -1.72
CA ARG A 32 -24.94 14.51 -2.35
C ARG A 32 -25.66 13.64 -3.38
N LYS A 33 -25.01 12.59 -3.87
CA LYS A 33 -25.58 11.64 -4.84
C LYS A 33 -26.31 10.47 -4.18
N PHE A 34 -26.14 10.29 -2.85
CA PHE A 34 -26.81 9.22 -2.13
C PHE A 34 -28.18 9.66 -1.65
N ALA A 35 -29.20 8.82 -1.90
CA ALA A 35 -30.52 9.03 -1.31
C ALA A 35 -30.44 8.92 0.22
N PRO A 36 -31.24 9.71 0.98
CA PRO A 36 -31.13 9.81 2.42
C PRO A 36 -31.25 8.51 3.21
N ASP A 37 -31.90 7.50 2.65
CA ASP A 37 -32.33 6.29 3.37
C ASP A 37 -31.50 5.04 3.09
N VAL A 38 -30.42 5.11 2.29
CA VAL A 38 -29.71 3.92 1.85
C VAL A 38 -28.24 3.96 2.30
N LEU A 39 -28.01 3.74 3.58
CA LEU A 39 -26.71 3.30 4.05
C LEU A 39 -26.72 1.78 4.18
N ALA A 40 -26.49 1.11 3.04
CA ALA A 40 -26.38 -0.34 3.02
C ALA A 40 -25.10 -0.79 3.74
N PRO A 41 -25.10 -1.95 4.45
CA PRO A 41 -23.90 -2.58 4.98
C PRO A 41 -22.77 -2.69 3.95
N ALA A 42 -23.08 -2.79 2.67
CA ALA A 42 -22.14 -2.82 1.56
C ALA A 42 -21.21 -1.60 1.48
N MET A 43 -21.62 -0.43 1.98
CA MET A 43 -20.79 0.78 2.03
C MET A 43 -19.63 0.67 3.03
N PHE A 44 -19.76 -0.20 4.04
CA PHE A 44 -18.72 -0.43 5.03
C PHE A 44 -17.80 -1.60 4.69
N SER A 45 -17.76 -2.01 3.43
CA SER A 45 -17.21 -3.31 3.01
C SER A 45 -17.86 -4.49 3.75
N GLN A 46 -18.13 -5.55 3.04
CA GLN A 46 -18.92 -6.63 3.63
C GLN A 46 -18.21 -7.27 4.82
N GLU A 47 -16.92 -7.60 4.65
CA GLU A 47 -16.14 -8.33 5.65
C GLU A 47 -15.78 -7.42 6.84
N THR A 48 -15.23 -6.25 6.56
CA THR A 48 -14.81 -5.30 7.61
C THR A 48 -16.01 -4.83 8.43
N GLY A 49 -17.08 -4.38 7.76
CA GLY A 49 -18.27 -3.89 8.44
C GLY A 49 -18.98 -4.97 9.25
N SER A 50 -19.06 -6.20 8.73
CA SER A 50 -19.69 -7.32 9.42
C SER A 50 -18.92 -7.74 10.67
N ILE A 51 -17.59 -7.86 10.58
CA ILE A 51 -16.73 -8.15 11.73
C ILE A 51 -16.81 -7.01 12.75
N ALA A 52 -16.73 -5.75 12.30
CA ALA A 52 -16.87 -4.59 13.19
C ALA A 52 -18.22 -4.54 13.90
N LYS A 53 -19.31 -4.90 13.22
CA LYS A 53 -20.64 -5.06 13.84
C LYS A 53 -20.62 -6.13 14.92
N SER A 54 -20.06 -7.31 14.64
CA SER A 54 -19.96 -8.40 15.61
C SER A 54 -19.17 -7.99 16.85
N LEU A 55 -18.05 -7.29 16.66
CA LEU A 55 -17.23 -6.73 17.72
C LEU A 55 -17.99 -5.68 18.54
N ALA A 56 -18.70 -4.77 17.90
CA ALA A 56 -19.49 -3.72 18.56
C ALA A 56 -20.64 -4.30 19.40
N GLN A 57 -21.19 -5.42 18.95
CA GLN A 57 -22.24 -6.18 19.67
C GLN A 57 -21.72 -7.14 20.74
N GLY A 58 -20.40 -7.22 20.96
CA GLY A 58 -19.82 -8.14 21.95
C GLY A 58 -19.74 -9.61 21.53
N LYS A 59 -20.00 -9.91 20.23
CA LYS A 59 -19.95 -11.28 19.69
C LYS A 59 -18.53 -11.74 19.31
N GLY A 60 -17.52 -10.92 19.62
CA GLY A 60 -16.13 -11.20 19.27
C GLY A 60 -15.81 -10.98 17.79
N PHE A 61 -14.61 -11.42 17.39
CA PHE A 61 -14.13 -11.30 16.00
C PHE A 61 -14.72 -12.44 15.15
N SER A 62 -15.88 -12.19 14.51
CA SER A 62 -16.73 -13.23 13.92
C SER A 62 -17.57 -12.70 12.74
N SER A 63 -18.16 -13.61 11.98
CA SER A 63 -19.25 -13.36 11.04
C SER A 63 -18.90 -12.37 9.91
N PRO A 64 -17.90 -12.65 9.07
CA PRO A 64 -17.39 -11.71 8.05
C PRO A 64 -18.38 -11.43 6.91
N PHE A 65 -19.44 -12.22 6.75
CA PHE A 65 -20.36 -12.14 5.59
C PHE A 65 -21.77 -11.65 5.94
N GLY A 66 -21.94 -11.03 7.12
CA GLY A 66 -23.24 -10.49 7.54
C GLY A 66 -24.23 -11.51 8.09
N LYS A 67 -24.00 -12.81 7.89
CA LYS A 67 -24.69 -13.92 8.55
C LYS A 67 -23.83 -14.47 9.68
N ASP A 68 -24.44 -15.09 10.68
CA ASP A 68 -23.70 -15.67 11.81
C ASP A 68 -22.97 -16.94 11.36
N THR A 69 -21.72 -16.78 11.01
CA THR A 69 -20.83 -17.86 10.53
C THR A 69 -19.76 -18.25 11.56
N GLY A 70 -19.89 -17.73 12.79
CA GLY A 70 -18.95 -18.02 13.86
C GLY A 70 -17.65 -17.21 13.82
N PRO A 71 -16.67 -17.59 14.66
CA PRO A 71 -15.37 -16.94 14.74
C PRO A 71 -14.65 -16.95 13.41
N THR A 72 -13.86 -15.89 13.15
CA THR A 72 -13.11 -15.75 11.90
C THR A 72 -11.67 -15.25 12.14
N ALA A 73 -10.77 -15.56 11.22
CA ALA A 73 -9.47 -14.94 11.03
C ALA A 73 -9.34 -14.37 9.59
N TRP A 74 -10.46 -14.08 8.95
CA TRP A 74 -10.53 -13.58 7.57
C TRP A 74 -9.71 -12.32 7.35
N LEU A 75 -9.75 -11.39 8.29
CA LEU A 75 -8.96 -10.16 8.32
C LEU A 75 -8.05 -10.12 9.56
N THR A 76 -7.02 -9.30 9.51
CA THR A 76 -6.23 -8.90 10.68
C THR A 76 -7.01 -7.90 11.54
N PRO A 77 -6.79 -7.86 12.87
CA PRO A 77 -7.72 -7.22 13.79
C PRO A 77 -7.69 -5.70 13.82
N VAL A 78 -6.57 -5.04 13.44
CA VAL A 78 -6.41 -3.60 13.71
C VAL A 78 -7.52 -2.76 13.07
N TYR A 79 -7.76 -2.93 11.77
CA TYR A 79 -8.73 -2.07 11.09
C TYR A 79 -10.19 -2.39 11.47
N PRO A 80 -10.63 -3.66 11.57
CA PRO A 80 -11.97 -3.97 12.09
C PRO A 80 -12.21 -3.48 13.51
N LEU A 81 -11.19 -3.47 14.40
CA LEU A 81 -11.30 -2.91 15.74
C LEU A 81 -11.50 -1.39 15.73
N LEU A 82 -10.81 -0.65 14.85
CA LEU A 82 -11.02 0.80 14.67
C LEU A 82 -12.45 1.09 14.24
N VAL A 83 -12.96 0.36 13.25
CA VAL A 83 -14.35 0.52 12.76
C VAL A 83 -15.36 0.12 13.85
N ALA A 84 -15.10 -0.93 14.62
CA ALA A 84 -15.95 -1.32 15.75
C ALA A 84 -16.00 -0.25 16.85
N GLY A 85 -14.87 0.42 17.12
CA GLY A 85 -14.83 1.58 18.02
C GLY A 85 -15.72 2.71 17.54
N ILE A 86 -15.67 3.02 16.24
CA ILE A 86 -16.54 4.02 15.61
C ILE A 86 -18.02 3.60 15.71
N PHE A 87 -18.35 2.32 15.48
CA PHE A 87 -19.71 1.81 15.59
C PHE A 87 -20.28 1.93 17.01
N ARG A 88 -19.45 1.76 18.03
CA ARG A 88 -19.86 1.92 19.43
C ARG A 88 -20.20 3.38 19.79
N VAL A 89 -19.52 4.34 19.16
CA VAL A 89 -19.73 5.77 19.42
C VAL A 89 -20.84 6.34 18.56
N PHE A 90 -20.87 6.02 17.29
CA PHE A 90 -21.76 6.66 16.30
C PHE A 90 -22.92 5.77 15.82
N GLY A 91 -23.00 4.53 16.33
CA GLY A 91 -24.00 3.55 15.92
C GLY A 91 -23.56 2.67 14.74
N ILE A 92 -24.12 1.44 14.70
CA ILE A 92 -23.78 0.44 13.70
C ILE A 92 -24.49 0.78 12.39
N PHE A 93 -23.71 0.90 11.31
CA PHE A 93 -24.19 1.22 9.96
C PHE A 93 -24.99 2.52 9.85
N THR A 94 -24.72 3.47 10.72
CA THR A 94 -25.32 4.80 10.63
C THR A 94 -24.55 5.70 9.66
N ARG A 95 -25.21 6.75 9.19
CA ARG A 95 -24.55 7.79 8.38
C ARG A 95 -23.40 8.44 9.15
N ALA A 96 -23.57 8.70 10.44
CA ALA A 96 -22.53 9.26 11.29
C ALA A 96 -21.30 8.35 11.38
N SER A 97 -21.49 7.04 11.56
CA SER A 97 -20.38 6.08 11.58
C SER A 97 -19.68 5.99 10.23
N PHE A 98 -20.41 6.08 9.10
CA PHE A 98 -19.81 6.08 7.77
C PHE A 98 -18.88 7.30 7.59
N PHE A 99 -19.35 8.50 7.90
CA PHE A 99 -18.52 9.70 7.77
C PHE A 99 -17.35 9.71 8.75
N ALA A 100 -17.51 9.16 9.95
CA ALA A 100 -16.40 9.01 10.89
C ALA A 100 -15.32 8.08 10.34
N VAL A 101 -15.69 6.98 9.66
CA VAL A 101 -14.72 6.09 8.99
C VAL A 101 -14.07 6.78 7.79
N VAL A 102 -14.85 7.50 6.97
CA VAL A 102 -14.32 8.27 5.82
C VAL A 102 -13.34 9.34 6.30
N LEU A 103 -13.67 10.07 7.36
CA LEU A 103 -12.77 11.05 7.98
C LEU A 103 -11.47 10.39 8.46
N LEU A 104 -11.56 9.26 9.16
CA LEU A 104 -10.39 8.51 9.62
C LEU A 104 -9.50 8.07 8.43
N ASN A 105 -10.09 7.54 7.37
CA ASN A 105 -9.38 7.17 6.16
C ASN A 105 -8.77 8.37 5.45
N ALA A 106 -9.46 9.51 5.40
CA ALA A 106 -8.95 10.75 4.84
C ALA A 106 -7.75 11.29 5.64
N LEU A 107 -7.78 11.18 6.97
CA LEU A 107 -6.66 11.53 7.85
C LEU A 107 -5.46 10.62 7.61
N PHE A 108 -5.65 9.30 7.52
CA PHE A 108 -4.58 8.36 7.20
C PHE A 108 -3.96 8.66 5.83
N SER A 109 -4.77 8.83 4.80
CA SER A 109 -4.30 9.11 3.44
C SER A 109 -3.59 10.46 3.34
N SER A 110 -4.08 11.50 4.03
CA SER A 110 -3.42 12.81 4.06
C SER A 110 -2.14 12.78 4.89
N GLY A 111 -2.12 11.99 5.95
CA GLY A 111 -0.95 11.76 6.81
C GLY A 111 0.26 11.21 6.06
N VAL A 112 0.07 10.53 4.94
CA VAL A 112 1.15 10.02 4.07
C VAL A 112 2.09 11.13 3.59
N CYS A 113 1.60 12.37 3.44
CA CYS A 113 2.43 13.51 3.03
C CYS A 113 3.64 13.70 3.95
N VAL A 114 3.51 13.37 5.24
CA VAL A 114 4.58 13.55 6.24
C VAL A 114 5.72 12.56 6.04
N PRO A 115 5.52 11.24 6.17
CA PRO A 115 6.62 10.27 6.02
C PRO A 115 7.23 10.29 4.62
N ILE A 116 6.44 10.49 3.56
CA ILE A 116 7.01 10.51 2.21
C ILE A 116 7.83 11.77 1.93
N PHE A 117 7.47 12.90 2.55
CA PHE A 117 8.29 14.11 2.50
C PHE A 117 9.65 13.89 3.19
N TYR A 118 9.65 13.37 4.42
CA TYR A 118 10.91 13.16 5.15
C TYR A 118 11.79 12.10 4.47
N ALA A 119 11.21 11.00 3.99
CA ALA A 119 11.95 10.02 3.19
C ALA A 119 12.53 10.67 1.92
N GLY A 120 11.71 11.40 1.17
CA GLY A 120 12.14 12.09 -0.05
C GLY A 120 13.23 13.14 0.20
N LYS A 121 13.12 13.90 1.30
CA LYS A 121 14.13 14.89 1.72
C LYS A 121 15.48 14.24 1.98
N ARG A 122 15.47 13.10 2.66
CA ARG A 122 16.69 12.34 2.99
C ARG A 122 17.32 11.70 1.75
N ILE A 123 16.52 11.18 0.85
CA ILE A 123 16.96 10.42 -0.33
C ILE A 123 17.40 11.35 -1.49
N ALA A 124 16.64 12.40 -1.76
CA ALA A 124 16.77 13.19 -3.00
C ALA A 124 16.70 14.71 -2.80
N GLY A 125 16.60 15.17 -1.55
CA GLY A 125 16.61 16.57 -1.18
C GLY A 125 15.22 17.24 -1.15
N PRO A 126 15.16 18.50 -0.65
CA PRO A 126 13.91 19.16 -0.29
C PRO A 126 12.97 19.42 -1.47
N GLY A 127 13.50 19.70 -2.67
CA GLY A 127 12.68 19.94 -3.87
C GLY A 127 11.91 18.70 -4.31
N VAL A 128 12.56 17.53 -4.31
CA VAL A 128 11.91 16.25 -4.63
C VAL A 128 10.92 15.87 -3.53
N ALA A 129 11.27 16.10 -2.27
CA ALA A 129 10.40 15.84 -1.15
C ALA A 129 9.06 16.61 -1.26
N SER A 130 9.13 17.93 -1.47
CA SER A 130 7.94 18.75 -1.66
C SER A 130 7.14 18.33 -2.88
N GLY A 131 7.82 18.10 -4.01
CA GLY A 131 7.16 17.64 -5.25
C GLY A 131 6.42 16.31 -5.04
N THR A 132 7.02 15.36 -4.33
CA THR A 132 6.38 14.07 -4.03
C THR A 132 5.18 14.23 -3.12
N ALA A 133 5.29 15.03 -2.06
CA ALA A 133 4.18 15.28 -1.14
C ALA A 133 2.99 15.96 -1.85
N TRP A 134 3.23 16.90 -2.75
CA TRP A 134 2.21 17.51 -3.60
C TRP A 134 1.60 16.52 -4.58
N LEU A 135 2.43 15.70 -5.24
CA LEU A 135 1.92 14.64 -6.12
C LEU A 135 0.98 13.71 -5.37
N TRP A 136 1.35 13.28 -4.15
CA TRP A 136 0.46 12.45 -3.33
C TRP A 136 -0.80 13.19 -2.87
N ALA A 137 -0.68 14.44 -2.44
CA ALA A 137 -1.81 15.24 -1.98
C ALA A 137 -2.93 15.33 -3.04
N LEU A 138 -2.54 15.44 -4.32
CA LEU A 138 -3.43 15.62 -5.46
C LEU A 138 -3.59 14.36 -6.33
N PHE A 139 -2.96 13.24 -5.96
CA PHE A 139 -3.06 12.00 -6.74
C PHE A 139 -4.49 11.49 -6.74
N PRO A 140 -5.13 11.29 -7.91
CA PRO A 140 -6.57 10.98 -7.95
C PRO A 140 -6.96 9.76 -7.14
N ASN A 141 -6.18 8.66 -7.20
CA ASN A 141 -6.44 7.48 -6.38
C ASN A 141 -6.37 7.79 -4.87
N ALA A 142 -5.43 8.63 -4.44
CA ALA A 142 -5.29 9.00 -3.04
C ALA A 142 -6.46 9.87 -2.53
N VAL A 143 -7.12 10.61 -3.43
CA VAL A 143 -8.31 11.41 -3.11
C VAL A 143 -9.56 10.53 -3.00
N ILE A 144 -9.70 9.55 -3.89
CA ILE A 144 -10.92 8.75 -4.05
C ILE A 144 -10.99 7.57 -3.08
N VAL A 145 -9.87 6.85 -2.90
CA VAL A 145 -9.80 5.61 -2.10
C VAL A 145 -10.35 5.74 -0.67
N PRO A 146 -10.10 6.83 0.08
CA PRO A 146 -10.63 6.98 1.44
C PRO A 146 -12.15 6.92 1.55
N PHE A 147 -12.85 7.32 0.51
CA PHE A 147 -14.31 7.30 0.45
C PHE A 147 -14.86 5.96 -0.09
N GLU A 148 -14.27 5.47 -1.19
CA GLU A 148 -14.81 4.28 -1.88
C GLU A 148 -14.52 2.96 -1.16
N TRP A 149 -13.46 2.92 -0.33
CA TRP A 149 -12.99 1.69 0.26
C TRP A 149 -12.87 1.76 1.78
N VAL A 150 -13.89 1.27 2.48
CA VAL A 150 -13.86 1.08 3.94
C VAL A 150 -13.07 -0.19 4.28
N TRP A 151 -11.80 -0.20 3.93
CA TRP A 151 -10.82 -1.23 4.26
C TRP A 151 -9.56 -0.61 4.86
N ASP A 152 -8.64 -1.46 5.27
CA ASP A 152 -7.32 -1.08 5.78
C ASP A 152 -6.44 -0.32 4.76
N THR A 153 -6.91 -0.10 3.53
CA THR A 153 -6.13 0.46 2.41
C THR A 153 -5.50 1.82 2.75
N SER A 154 -6.26 2.75 3.34
CA SER A 154 -5.75 4.08 3.70
C SER A 154 -4.74 4.03 4.85
N LEU A 155 -4.92 3.12 5.82
CA LEU A 155 -3.96 2.89 6.89
C LEU A 155 -2.71 2.18 6.35
N SER A 156 -2.88 1.21 5.46
CA SER A 156 -1.78 0.46 4.84
C SER A 156 -0.84 1.36 4.04
N VAL A 157 -1.36 2.36 3.32
CA VAL A 157 -0.52 3.29 2.57
C VAL A 157 0.28 4.21 3.50
N LEU A 158 -0.33 4.66 4.61
CA LEU A 158 0.38 5.43 5.62
C LEU A 158 1.52 4.61 6.26
N LEU A 159 1.24 3.35 6.61
CA LEU A 159 2.22 2.43 7.17
C LEU A 159 3.34 2.13 6.18
N GLY A 160 3.03 1.88 4.90
CA GLY A 160 4.02 1.66 3.85
C GLY A 160 4.99 2.85 3.69
N ALA A 161 4.48 4.07 3.65
CA ALA A 161 5.29 5.28 3.58
C ALA A 161 6.11 5.51 4.86
N THR A 162 5.51 5.23 6.04
CA THR A 162 6.19 5.36 7.34
C THR A 162 7.31 4.32 7.48
N LEU A 163 7.10 3.09 7.00
CA LEU A 163 8.14 2.06 6.97
C LEU A 163 9.34 2.48 6.12
N LEU A 164 9.12 3.08 4.94
CA LEU A 164 10.23 3.60 4.14
C LEU A 164 11.00 4.67 4.89
N TRP A 165 10.30 5.68 5.44
CA TRP A 165 10.94 6.76 6.20
C TRP A 165 11.70 6.21 7.40
N ALA A 166 11.06 5.39 8.24
CA ALA A 166 11.69 4.77 9.40
C ALA A 166 12.91 3.92 9.00
N THR A 167 12.85 3.16 7.91
CA THR A 167 13.99 2.37 7.39
C THR A 167 15.19 3.25 7.06
N VAL A 168 14.93 4.38 6.38
CA VAL A 168 15.99 5.32 5.98
C VAL A 168 16.65 6.00 7.19
N GLU A 169 15.85 6.41 8.19
CA GLU A 169 16.37 7.00 9.43
C GLU A 169 17.11 5.96 10.30
N LEU A 170 16.54 4.76 10.41
CA LEU A 170 17.11 3.66 11.20
C LEU A 170 18.51 3.25 10.75
N ALA A 171 18.78 3.35 9.45
CA ALA A 171 20.07 3.01 8.85
C ALA A 171 21.26 3.82 9.41
N GLU A 172 21.01 4.96 10.04
CA GLU A 172 22.03 5.79 10.68
C GLU A 172 21.92 5.81 12.21
N SER A 173 20.89 5.18 12.77
CA SER A 173 20.67 5.12 14.21
C SER A 173 21.53 4.04 14.88
N LYS A 174 22.14 4.43 16.02
CA LYS A 174 22.84 3.52 16.94
C LYS A 174 21.99 3.16 18.17
N ARG A 175 20.78 3.71 18.29
CA ARG A 175 19.94 3.57 19.48
C ARG A 175 19.08 2.33 19.37
N TRP A 176 19.17 1.46 20.36
CA TRP A 176 18.32 0.27 20.46
C TRP A 176 16.82 0.58 20.50
N SER A 177 16.44 1.71 21.12
CA SER A 177 15.06 2.19 21.15
C SER A 177 14.45 2.38 19.77
N ASP A 178 15.23 2.85 18.80
CA ASP A 178 14.73 3.09 17.45
C ASP A 178 14.44 1.77 16.73
N TRP A 179 15.27 0.73 16.98
CA TRP A 179 15.01 -0.62 16.49
C TRP A 179 13.80 -1.27 17.17
N CYS A 180 13.59 -1.01 18.47
CA CYS A 180 12.38 -1.44 19.18
C CYS A 180 11.13 -0.79 18.56
N LEU A 181 11.15 0.53 18.35
CA LEU A 181 10.05 1.26 17.70
C LEU A 181 9.80 0.76 16.28
N TYR A 182 10.84 0.44 15.54
CA TYR A 182 10.73 -0.14 14.22
C TYR A 182 10.09 -1.53 14.25
N GLY A 183 10.44 -2.36 15.24
CA GLY A 183 9.79 -3.65 15.47
C GLY A 183 8.30 -3.51 15.82
N LEU A 184 7.94 -2.55 16.67
CA LEU A 184 6.54 -2.22 16.98
C LEU A 184 5.79 -1.74 15.74
N LEU A 185 6.39 -0.89 14.92
CA LEU A 185 5.82 -0.43 13.64
C LEU A 185 5.56 -1.61 12.70
N TRP A 186 6.49 -2.56 12.60
CA TRP A 186 6.28 -3.78 11.82
C TRP A 186 5.18 -4.65 12.37
N GLY A 187 5.14 -4.87 13.70
CA GLY A 187 4.07 -5.62 14.34
C GLY A 187 2.69 -5.02 14.05
N PHE A 188 2.54 -3.70 14.21
CA PHE A 188 1.32 -2.99 13.89
C PHE A 188 0.96 -3.09 12.40
N THR A 189 1.96 -3.00 11.52
CA THR A 189 1.78 -3.14 10.08
C THR A 189 1.28 -4.54 9.71
N LEU A 190 1.89 -5.59 10.23
CA LEU A 190 1.48 -6.97 9.99
C LEU A 190 0.07 -7.26 10.49
N MET A 191 -0.29 -6.68 11.64
CA MET A 191 -1.63 -6.79 12.23
C MET A 191 -2.67 -5.90 11.52
N THR A 192 -2.24 -5.03 10.60
CA THR A 192 -3.10 -4.24 9.71
C THR A 192 -3.19 -4.88 8.33
N ASN A 193 -2.05 -5.07 7.66
CA ASN A 193 -1.95 -5.62 6.32
C ASN A 193 -0.73 -6.55 6.18
N PRO A 194 -0.91 -7.87 6.28
CA PRO A 194 0.17 -8.84 6.16
C PRO A 194 0.92 -8.81 4.83
N SER A 195 0.31 -8.30 3.75
CA SER A 195 0.96 -8.25 2.44
C SER A 195 2.21 -7.37 2.44
N LEU A 196 2.23 -6.31 3.27
CA LEU A 196 3.41 -5.47 3.47
C LEU A 196 4.58 -6.23 4.12
N GLY A 197 4.30 -7.36 4.79
CA GLY A 197 5.32 -8.23 5.36
C GLY A 197 6.33 -8.76 4.35
N SER A 198 5.96 -8.83 3.06
CA SER A 198 6.88 -9.17 1.98
C SER A 198 8.09 -8.23 1.88
N LEU A 199 7.94 -6.98 2.33
CA LEU A 199 8.99 -5.97 2.33
C LEU A 199 9.95 -6.09 3.52
N LEU A 200 9.53 -6.76 4.61
CA LEU A 200 10.28 -6.79 5.87
C LEU A 200 11.74 -7.26 5.70
N PRO A 201 12.03 -8.42 5.05
CA PRO A 201 13.41 -8.88 4.94
C PRO A 201 14.29 -7.91 4.13
N PHE A 202 13.73 -7.25 3.14
CA PHE A 202 14.45 -6.32 2.27
C PHE A 202 14.74 -4.99 2.96
N LEU A 203 13.76 -4.40 3.63
CA LEU A 203 13.92 -3.12 4.31
C LEU A 203 14.81 -3.26 5.55
N LEU A 204 14.56 -4.29 6.36
CA LEU A 204 15.34 -4.56 7.55
C LEU A 204 16.77 -4.96 7.20
N GLY A 205 16.97 -5.84 6.22
CA GLY A 205 18.28 -6.26 5.74
C GLY A 205 19.08 -5.09 5.20
N TRP A 206 18.45 -4.17 4.47
CA TRP A 206 19.11 -2.95 4.00
C TRP A 206 19.49 -2.01 5.16
N ALA A 207 18.60 -1.79 6.12
CA ALA A 207 18.89 -0.94 7.28
C ALA A 207 20.06 -1.49 8.10
N ALA A 208 20.07 -2.81 8.34
CA ALA A 208 21.15 -3.47 9.04
C ALA A 208 22.49 -3.39 8.27
N TYR A 209 22.48 -3.66 6.96
CA TYR A 209 23.65 -3.54 6.09
C TYR A 209 24.20 -2.11 6.05
N ARG A 210 23.32 -1.12 5.90
CA ARG A 210 23.72 0.28 5.86
C ARG A 210 24.28 0.75 7.19
N GLY A 211 23.63 0.37 8.30
CA GLY A 211 24.12 0.66 9.66
C GLY A 211 25.52 0.07 9.91
N TYR A 212 25.78 -1.14 9.43
CA TYR A 212 27.10 -1.76 9.48
C TYR A 212 28.13 -0.92 8.69
N ARG A 213 27.82 -0.52 7.44
CA ARG A 213 28.74 0.24 6.58
C ARG A 213 29.06 1.65 7.09
N VAL A 214 28.08 2.36 7.63
CA VAL A 214 28.24 3.74 8.14
C VAL A 214 29.08 3.76 9.42
N ASN A 215 28.98 2.71 10.23
CA ASN A 215 29.66 2.65 11.54
C ASN A 215 31.05 2.00 11.49
N GLN A 216 31.63 1.73 10.31
CA GLN A 216 32.99 1.17 10.12
C GLN A 216 34.06 2.17 9.64
N PRO A 217 34.29 3.32 10.24
CA PRO A 217 35.55 4.04 9.97
C PRO A 217 36.67 3.69 10.94
N HIS A 218 36.41 3.08 12.10
CA HIS A 218 37.45 2.76 13.08
C HIS A 218 37.26 1.35 13.66
N ARG A 219 38.27 0.49 13.47
CA ARG A 219 38.44 -0.81 14.13
C ARG A 219 38.42 -0.63 15.67
N GLY A 220 37.28 -0.80 16.31
CA GLY A 220 37.26 -0.75 17.78
C GLY A 220 35.91 -0.88 18.46
N MET A 221 34.80 -0.54 17.81
CA MET A 221 33.47 -0.73 18.37
C MET A 221 32.52 -1.16 17.25
N GLU A 222 32.45 -2.46 17.04
CA GLU A 222 31.51 -3.06 16.12
C GLU A 222 30.10 -2.93 16.68
N PHE A 223 29.36 -1.88 16.26
CA PHE A 223 27.93 -1.89 16.36
C PHE A 223 27.42 -2.92 15.34
N GLN A 224 27.29 -4.17 15.80
CA GLN A 224 26.71 -5.22 15.01
C GLN A 224 25.20 -4.94 14.87
N ALA A 225 24.81 -4.26 13.80
CA ALA A 225 23.42 -3.92 13.49
C ALA A 225 22.52 -5.18 13.35
N THR A 226 23.10 -6.36 13.29
CA THR A 226 22.40 -7.64 13.28
C THR A 226 21.61 -7.91 14.56
N LYS A 227 22.17 -7.63 15.74
CA LYS A 227 21.48 -7.84 17.02
C LYS A 227 20.22 -6.96 17.17
N PRO A 228 20.29 -5.62 16.95
CA PRO A 228 19.11 -4.77 16.96
C PRO A 228 18.09 -5.14 15.88
N ALA A 229 18.55 -5.58 14.70
CA ALA A 229 17.64 -6.05 13.64
C ALA A 229 16.88 -7.31 14.07
N LEU A 230 17.55 -8.28 14.70
CA LEU A 230 16.89 -9.46 15.28
C LEU A 230 15.91 -9.08 16.39
N LEU A 231 16.25 -8.08 17.22
CA LEU A 231 15.33 -7.55 18.23
C LEU A 231 14.07 -6.94 17.58
N ALA A 232 14.22 -6.19 16.49
CA ALA A 232 13.07 -5.64 15.78
C ALA A 232 12.13 -6.75 15.23
N VAL A 233 12.71 -7.83 14.67
CA VAL A 233 11.93 -9.01 14.23
C VAL A 233 11.22 -9.67 15.42
N PHE A 234 11.95 -9.87 16.51
CA PHE A 234 11.39 -10.48 17.73
C PHE A 234 10.19 -9.67 18.26
N ILE A 235 10.33 -8.35 18.35
CA ILE A 235 9.23 -7.46 18.77
C ILE A 235 8.04 -7.54 17.80
N ALA A 236 8.30 -7.54 16.49
CA ALA A 236 7.23 -7.68 15.50
C ALA A 236 6.45 -8.99 15.65
N ILE A 237 7.16 -10.10 15.88
CA ILE A 237 6.56 -11.41 16.17
C ILE A 237 5.77 -11.36 17.48
N LEU A 238 6.33 -10.76 18.53
CA LEU A 238 5.67 -10.64 19.83
C LEU A 238 4.36 -9.85 19.73
N CYS A 239 4.30 -8.81 18.90
CA CYS A 239 3.05 -8.07 18.62
C CYS A 239 1.99 -8.94 17.94
N CYS A 240 2.39 -9.86 17.07
CA CYS A 240 1.47 -10.76 16.37
C CYS A 240 1.02 -11.95 17.23
N LEU A 241 1.78 -12.30 18.25
CA LEU A 241 1.60 -13.51 19.04
C LEU A 241 0.21 -13.62 19.73
N PRO A 242 -0.34 -12.56 20.36
CA PRO A 242 -1.67 -12.66 20.99
C PRO A 242 -2.76 -13.03 19.98
N TRP A 243 -2.70 -12.48 18.76
CA TRP A 243 -3.62 -12.80 17.70
C TRP A 243 -3.44 -14.23 17.17
N THR A 244 -2.20 -14.66 16.98
CA THR A 244 -1.86 -16.03 16.58
C THR A 244 -2.34 -17.06 17.61
N ILE A 245 -2.15 -16.78 18.91
CA ILE A 245 -2.63 -17.62 20.02
C ILE A 245 -4.16 -17.70 20.00
N ARG A 246 -4.84 -16.56 19.88
CA ARG A 246 -6.30 -16.52 19.75
C ARG A 246 -6.78 -17.40 18.59
N ASN A 247 -6.15 -17.28 17.43
CA ASN A 247 -6.54 -18.07 16.27
C ASN A 247 -6.30 -19.56 16.51
N TYR A 248 -5.17 -19.93 17.14
CA TYR A 248 -4.89 -21.32 17.48
C TYR A 248 -5.92 -21.92 18.45
N ILE A 249 -6.30 -21.16 19.48
CA ILE A 249 -7.33 -21.60 20.44
C ILE A 249 -8.69 -21.81 19.76
N VAL A 250 -9.05 -20.92 18.82
CA VAL A 250 -10.36 -20.94 18.16
C VAL A 250 -10.45 -22.01 17.06
N PHE A 251 -9.41 -22.16 16.27
CA PHE A 251 -9.44 -23.03 15.09
C PHE A 251 -8.73 -24.36 15.29
N HIS A 252 -7.97 -24.55 16.39
CA HIS A 252 -7.08 -25.68 16.60
C HIS A 252 -6.11 -25.92 15.43
N ARG A 253 -5.77 -24.85 14.73
CA ARG A 253 -4.87 -24.80 13.58
C ARG A 253 -4.01 -23.52 13.68
N LEU A 254 -2.79 -23.60 13.13
CA LEU A 254 -1.90 -22.44 13.08
C LEU A 254 -2.32 -21.48 11.97
N VAL A 255 -2.95 -20.37 12.35
CA VAL A 255 -3.31 -19.25 11.48
C VAL A 255 -2.61 -17.99 12.02
N PRO A 256 -1.37 -17.67 11.55
CA PRO A 256 -0.56 -16.63 12.17
C PRO A 256 -1.21 -15.24 12.12
N LEU A 257 -1.76 -14.84 10.99
CA LEU A 257 -2.32 -13.50 10.79
C LEU A 257 -3.75 -13.56 10.25
N ARG A 258 -3.94 -14.04 9.01
CA ARG A 258 -5.26 -14.15 8.37
C ARG A 258 -5.38 -15.44 7.56
N SER A 259 -6.61 -15.92 7.41
CA SER A 259 -6.91 -17.21 6.81
C SER A 259 -7.17 -17.16 5.30
N ASN A 260 -7.52 -15.99 4.72
CA ASN A 260 -8.15 -15.89 3.40
C ASN A 260 -7.20 -16.02 2.20
N LEU A 261 -5.87 -16.07 2.40
CA LEU A 261 -4.92 -16.18 1.29
C LEU A 261 -5.17 -17.38 0.35
N PRO A 262 -5.53 -18.57 0.86
CA PRO A 262 -5.90 -19.71 0.01
C PRO A 262 -7.07 -19.44 -0.93
N LEU A 263 -8.10 -18.77 -0.45
CA LEU A 263 -9.22 -18.36 -1.28
C LEU A 263 -8.81 -17.32 -2.32
N GLU A 264 -8.03 -16.31 -1.92
CA GLU A 264 -7.52 -15.29 -2.85
C GLU A 264 -6.69 -15.94 -3.98
N LEU A 265 -5.96 -17.01 -3.66
CA LEU A 265 -5.26 -17.80 -4.66
C LEU A 265 -6.23 -18.53 -5.61
N TYR A 266 -7.29 -19.16 -5.08
CA TYR A 266 -8.31 -19.83 -5.89
C TYR A 266 -9.11 -18.84 -6.75
N ILE A 267 -9.42 -17.68 -6.22
CA ILE A 267 -10.05 -16.59 -6.96
C ILE A 267 -9.31 -16.28 -8.26
N GLY A 268 -8.01 -16.21 -8.21
CA GLY A 268 -7.20 -15.97 -9.39
C GLY A 268 -6.94 -17.20 -10.26
N ASN A 269 -7.05 -18.42 -9.71
CA ASN A 269 -6.54 -19.65 -10.34
C ASN A 269 -7.60 -20.74 -10.28
N ASN A 270 -8.58 -20.67 -11.18
CA ASN A 270 -9.67 -21.64 -11.30
C ASN A 270 -10.13 -21.82 -12.75
N GLU A 271 -10.90 -22.87 -13.03
CA GLU A 271 -11.36 -23.21 -14.37
C GLU A 271 -12.30 -22.17 -15.00
N ASN A 272 -13.00 -21.38 -14.18
CA ASN A 272 -13.88 -20.31 -14.62
C ASN A 272 -13.16 -18.97 -14.82
N TYR A 273 -11.84 -18.96 -14.68
CA TYR A 273 -11.07 -17.76 -14.88
C TYR A 273 -11.04 -17.39 -16.35
N ALA A 274 -11.86 -16.38 -16.68
CA ALA A 274 -11.69 -15.64 -17.92
C ALA A 274 -10.84 -14.40 -17.61
N PRO A 275 -9.77 -14.09 -18.36
CA PRO A 275 -8.92 -12.92 -18.13
C PRO A 275 -9.68 -11.59 -18.10
N ARG A 276 -10.92 -11.60 -18.54
CA ARG A 276 -11.74 -10.42 -18.80
C ARG A 276 -12.95 -10.29 -17.90
N ALA A 277 -13.28 -11.30 -17.19
CA ALA A 277 -14.50 -11.23 -16.43
C ALA A 277 -14.32 -11.97 -15.11
N VAL A 278 -14.67 -11.26 -14.17
CA VAL A 278 -15.55 -11.83 -13.21
C VAL A 278 -14.88 -12.31 -11.95
N TRP A 279 -15.30 -11.63 -11.04
CA TRP A 279 -15.49 -12.00 -9.66
C TRP A 279 -15.72 -13.50 -9.51
N PRO A 280 -14.86 -14.14 -8.75
CA PRO A 280 -14.92 -15.58 -8.46
C PRO A 280 -16.23 -15.93 -7.77
N PRO A 281 -16.46 -17.20 -7.52
CA PRO A 281 -17.57 -17.61 -6.69
C PRO A 281 -17.48 -16.87 -5.36
N GLN A 282 -18.30 -15.82 -5.25
CA GLN A 282 -18.34 -15.03 -4.03
C GLN A 282 -18.91 -15.95 -2.95
N ILE A 283 -18.25 -16.02 -1.81
CA ILE A 283 -18.81 -16.67 -0.61
C ILE A 283 -20.20 -16.09 -0.24
N THR A 284 -20.49 -14.89 -0.76
CA THR A 284 -21.81 -14.27 -0.67
C THR A 284 -22.89 -14.99 -1.45
N LYS A 285 -22.58 -15.88 -2.42
CA LYS A 285 -23.56 -16.76 -3.03
C LYS A 285 -23.99 -17.81 -2.02
N GLU A 286 -25.27 -18.01 -1.90
CA GLU A 286 -25.88 -18.83 -0.88
C GLU A 286 -25.24 -20.23 -0.78
N ARG A 287 -24.98 -20.87 -1.92
CA ARG A 287 -24.33 -22.19 -1.98
C ARG A 287 -22.92 -22.19 -1.34
N GLU A 288 -22.09 -21.21 -1.63
CA GLU A 288 -20.73 -21.13 -1.10
C GLU A 288 -20.73 -20.74 0.38
N LEU A 289 -21.68 -19.90 0.78
CA LEU A 289 -21.85 -19.53 2.18
C LEU A 289 -22.31 -20.74 3.03
N VAL A 290 -23.24 -21.55 2.53
CA VAL A 290 -23.68 -22.80 3.17
C VAL A 290 -22.50 -23.77 3.28
N ARG A 291 -21.71 -23.92 2.23
CA ARG A 291 -20.50 -24.77 2.23
C ARG A 291 -19.47 -24.28 3.26
N TYR A 292 -19.19 -22.98 3.29
CA TYR A 292 -18.29 -22.37 4.29
C TYR A 292 -18.79 -22.61 5.72
N PHE A 293 -20.11 -22.46 5.95
CA PHE A 293 -20.71 -22.67 7.26
C PHE A 293 -20.57 -24.13 7.74
N HIS A 294 -20.85 -25.10 6.85
CA HIS A 294 -20.75 -26.53 7.21
C HIS A 294 -19.33 -27.03 7.39
N MET A 295 -18.39 -26.52 6.60
CA MET A 295 -16.99 -26.96 6.67
C MET A 295 -16.21 -26.26 7.79
N GLY A 296 -16.60 -25.05 8.15
CA GLY A 296 -15.79 -24.15 8.94
C GLY A 296 -14.69 -23.45 8.12
N GLU A 297 -14.17 -22.33 8.65
CA GLU A 297 -13.28 -21.42 7.90
C GLU A 297 -12.01 -22.10 7.42
N VAL A 298 -11.25 -22.76 8.30
CA VAL A 298 -9.93 -23.30 7.94
C VAL A 298 -10.02 -24.48 6.96
N PRO A 299 -10.89 -25.50 7.17
CA PRO A 299 -11.06 -26.56 6.18
C PRO A 299 -11.55 -26.07 4.81
N PHE A 300 -12.43 -25.06 4.79
CA PHE A 300 -12.86 -24.43 3.56
C PHE A 300 -11.67 -23.81 2.82
N MET A 301 -10.82 -23.05 3.51
CA MET A 301 -9.61 -22.45 2.92
C MET A 301 -8.61 -23.49 2.41
N GLU A 302 -8.42 -24.58 3.16
CA GLU A 302 -7.53 -25.68 2.74
C GLU A 302 -8.03 -26.36 1.45
N GLU A 303 -9.35 -26.48 1.29
CA GLU A 303 -9.95 -27.01 0.05
C GLU A 303 -9.75 -26.06 -1.13
N GLU A 304 -9.98 -24.75 -0.93
CA GLU A 304 -9.76 -23.75 -1.98
C GLU A 304 -8.28 -23.70 -2.41
N GLN A 305 -7.35 -23.82 -1.46
CA GLN A 305 -5.92 -23.91 -1.77
C GLN A 305 -5.61 -25.15 -2.63
N ARG A 306 -6.16 -26.30 -2.29
CA ARG A 306 -5.94 -27.53 -3.07
C ARG A 306 -6.43 -27.39 -4.50
N LYS A 307 -7.61 -26.78 -4.70
CA LYS A 307 -8.18 -26.52 -6.03
C LYS A 307 -7.29 -25.57 -6.84
N ALA A 308 -6.86 -24.45 -6.24
CA ALA A 308 -5.97 -23.49 -6.88
C ALA A 308 -4.65 -24.14 -7.32
N LEU A 309 -3.99 -24.85 -6.41
CA LEU A 309 -2.72 -25.52 -6.71
C LEU A 309 -2.87 -26.64 -7.75
N ALA A 310 -4.01 -27.36 -7.76
CA ALA A 310 -4.30 -28.35 -8.77
C ALA A 310 -4.44 -27.70 -10.16
N PHE A 311 -5.17 -26.58 -10.26
CA PHE A 311 -5.29 -25.80 -11.49
C PHE A 311 -3.93 -25.30 -11.99
N MET A 312 -3.13 -24.66 -11.14
CA MET A 312 -1.81 -24.14 -11.51
C MET A 312 -0.87 -25.23 -12.01
N ARG A 313 -0.93 -26.43 -11.41
CA ARG A 313 -0.13 -27.59 -11.85
C ARG A 313 -0.62 -28.19 -13.18
N ALA A 314 -1.95 -28.23 -13.36
CA ALA A 314 -2.55 -28.77 -14.58
C ALA A 314 -2.36 -27.86 -15.80
N TYR A 315 -2.35 -26.53 -15.57
CA TYR A 315 -2.35 -25.54 -16.64
C TYR A 315 -1.22 -24.50 -16.51
N PRO A 316 0.07 -24.88 -16.45
CA PRO A 316 1.19 -23.97 -16.18
C PRO A 316 1.35 -22.87 -17.24
N ARG A 317 1.02 -23.15 -18.51
CA ARG A 317 1.05 -22.11 -19.57
C ARG A 317 -0.03 -21.06 -19.40
N VAL A 318 -1.20 -21.48 -18.91
CA VAL A 318 -2.29 -20.54 -18.59
C VAL A 318 -1.85 -19.68 -17.42
N GLU A 319 -1.26 -20.25 -16.38
CA GLU A 319 -0.77 -19.52 -15.21
C GLU A 319 0.23 -18.42 -15.58
N VAL A 320 1.21 -18.71 -16.44
CA VAL A 320 2.17 -17.69 -16.92
C VAL A 320 1.43 -16.51 -17.60
N ARG A 321 0.42 -16.83 -18.43
CA ARG A 321 -0.40 -15.78 -19.06
C ARG A 321 -1.18 -14.96 -18.03
N LEU A 322 -1.78 -15.63 -17.04
CA LEU A 322 -2.53 -14.97 -15.98
C LEU A 322 -1.66 -14.04 -15.14
N ILE A 323 -0.42 -14.46 -14.83
CA ILE A 323 0.58 -13.61 -14.15
C ILE A 323 0.89 -12.37 -14.99
N ALA A 324 1.09 -12.51 -16.30
CA ALA A 324 1.33 -11.38 -17.19
C ALA A 324 0.13 -10.40 -17.26
N ASP A 325 -1.08 -10.93 -17.37
CA ASP A 325 -2.31 -10.12 -17.37
C ASP A 325 -2.49 -9.37 -16.04
N ARG A 326 -2.23 -10.04 -14.92
CA ARG A 326 -2.27 -9.43 -13.57
C ARG A 326 -1.17 -8.40 -13.38
N PHE A 327 0.02 -8.61 -13.94
CA PHE A 327 1.06 -7.60 -13.95
C PHE A 327 0.57 -6.32 -14.63
N VAL A 328 0.00 -6.42 -15.83
CA VAL A 328 -0.57 -5.26 -16.54
C VAL A 328 -1.68 -4.62 -15.71
N ALA A 329 -2.64 -5.41 -15.19
CA ALA A 329 -3.75 -4.92 -14.40
C ALA A 329 -3.31 -4.21 -13.11
N PHE A 330 -2.29 -4.73 -12.42
CA PHE A 330 -1.75 -4.12 -11.20
C PHE A 330 -1.14 -2.73 -11.47
N TRP A 331 -0.40 -2.58 -12.56
CA TRP A 331 0.31 -1.34 -12.85
C TRP A 331 -0.53 -0.29 -13.56
N THR A 332 -1.48 -0.71 -14.37
CA THR A 332 -2.30 0.19 -15.20
C THR A 332 -3.75 0.28 -14.78
N GLY A 333 -4.26 -0.69 -14.04
CA GLY A 333 -5.70 -0.86 -13.76
C GLY A 333 -6.48 -1.43 -14.95
N LEU A 334 -5.82 -1.76 -16.06
CA LEU A 334 -6.44 -2.22 -17.29
C LEU A 334 -6.43 -3.75 -17.31
N VAL A 335 -7.60 -4.36 -17.26
CA VAL A 335 -7.79 -5.81 -17.45
C VAL A 335 -7.93 -6.13 -18.95
N ASP A 336 -8.53 -5.21 -19.71
CA ASP A 336 -8.55 -5.19 -21.18
C ASP A 336 -8.19 -3.76 -21.61
N PRO A 337 -6.93 -3.53 -22.05
CA PRO A 337 -6.38 -2.17 -22.10
C PRO A 337 -7.18 -1.20 -22.96
N TRP A 338 -7.66 -1.65 -24.09
CA TRP A 338 -8.21 -0.75 -25.09
C TRP A 338 -9.72 -0.51 -24.95
N GLN A 339 -10.51 -1.57 -24.81
CA GLN A 339 -11.96 -1.45 -24.73
C GLN A 339 -12.40 -0.78 -23.44
N ARG A 340 -11.75 -1.12 -22.30
CA ARG A 340 -12.11 -0.54 -21.02
C ARG A 340 -11.70 0.93 -20.89
N PHE A 341 -10.58 1.32 -21.50
CA PHE A 341 -10.15 2.72 -21.52
C PHE A 341 -11.09 3.58 -22.38
N LEU A 342 -11.50 3.08 -23.55
CA LEU A 342 -12.38 3.81 -24.47
C LEU A 342 -13.81 3.91 -23.95
N SER A 343 -14.32 2.88 -23.29
CA SER A 343 -15.68 2.84 -22.73
C SER A 343 -15.80 3.43 -21.32
N ALA A 344 -14.68 3.76 -20.67
CA ALA A 344 -14.70 4.26 -19.31
C ALA A 344 -15.14 5.72 -19.23
N ASP A 345 -15.80 6.08 -18.13
CA ASP A 345 -16.09 7.46 -17.78
C ASP A 345 -14.79 8.29 -17.67
N SER A 346 -14.91 9.61 -17.86
CA SER A 346 -13.76 10.53 -17.81
C SER A 346 -12.94 10.40 -16.55
N LEU A 347 -13.57 10.21 -15.38
CA LEU A 347 -12.88 10.02 -14.10
C LEU A 347 -12.04 8.72 -14.11
N VAL A 348 -12.62 7.62 -14.54
CA VAL A 348 -11.92 6.33 -14.64
C VAL A 348 -10.73 6.42 -15.60
N ARG A 349 -10.89 7.10 -16.73
CA ARG A 349 -9.77 7.36 -17.67
C ARG A 349 -8.62 8.12 -17.01
N VAL A 350 -8.93 9.16 -16.23
CA VAL A 350 -7.92 9.92 -15.48
C VAL A 350 -7.19 9.03 -14.47
N LEU A 351 -7.93 8.20 -13.72
CA LEU A 351 -7.35 7.25 -12.75
C LEU A 351 -6.38 6.28 -13.43
N LEU A 352 -6.78 5.69 -14.54
CA LEU A 352 -5.97 4.74 -15.31
C LEU A 352 -4.72 5.41 -15.90
N ALA A 353 -4.87 6.62 -16.49
CA ALA A 353 -3.77 7.39 -17.06
C ALA A 353 -2.75 7.79 -15.97
N CYS A 354 -3.20 8.34 -14.85
CA CYS A 354 -2.34 8.71 -13.73
C CYS A 354 -1.62 7.48 -13.13
N SER A 355 -2.31 6.34 -13.04
CA SER A 355 -1.74 5.10 -12.56
C SER A 355 -0.65 4.58 -13.49
N THR A 356 -0.90 4.58 -14.79
CA THR A 356 0.09 4.15 -15.80
C THR A 356 1.28 5.11 -15.84
N ALA A 357 1.03 6.42 -15.86
CA ALA A 357 2.10 7.43 -15.88
C ALA A 357 3.00 7.33 -14.63
N SER A 358 2.40 7.14 -13.43
CA SER A 358 3.17 6.95 -12.20
C SER A 358 4.01 5.67 -12.24
N ALA A 359 3.48 4.57 -12.78
CA ALA A 359 4.22 3.31 -12.94
C ALA A 359 5.44 3.47 -13.86
N LEU A 360 5.25 4.06 -15.03
CA LEU A 360 6.34 4.35 -15.98
C LEU A 360 7.38 5.30 -15.39
N GLY A 361 6.95 6.37 -14.72
CA GLY A 361 7.82 7.29 -14.01
C GLY A 361 8.61 6.61 -12.88
N GLY A 362 7.96 5.71 -12.14
CA GLY A 362 8.59 4.91 -11.09
C GLY A 362 9.67 3.98 -11.63
N LEU A 363 9.40 3.25 -12.72
CA LEU A 363 10.38 2.38 -13.40
C LEU A 363 11.59 3.19 -13.89
N LEU A 364 11.34 4.35 -14.49
CA LEU A 364 12.42 5.25 -14.93
C LEU A 364 13.25 5.75 -13.73
N GLY A 365 12.60 6.05 -12.60
CA GLY A 365 13.25 6.43 -11.35
C GLY A 365 14.18 5.36 -10.82
N ILE A 366 13.73 4.08 -10.80
CA ILE A 366 14.57 2.94 -10.43
C ILE A 366 15.77 2.83 -11.37
N ALA A 367 15.55 2.86 -12.69
CA ALA A 367 16.61 2.74 -13.68
C ALA A 367 17.68 3.84 -13.50
N MET A 368 17.24 5.07 -13.20
CA MET A 368 18.15 6.20 -12.96
C MET A 368 18.90 6.09 -11.61
N LEU A 369 18.28 5.48 -10.58
CA LEU A 369 18.92 5.30 -9.27
C LEU A 369 19.85 4.10 -9.25
N PHE A 370 19.57 3.09 -10.04
CA PHE A 370 20.32 1.84 -10.05
C PHE A 370 21.81 2.10 -10.25
N ARG A 371 22.66 1.45 -9.44
CA ARG A 371 24.12 1.63 -9.40
C ARG A 371 24.65 3.04 -9.02
N ARG A 372 23.74 4.00 -8.75
CA ARG A 372 24.14 5.39 -8.42
C ARG A 372 23.79 5.80 -7.00
N SER A 373 22.95 5.06 -6.31
CA SER A 373 22.49 5.38 -4.96
C SER A 373 22.22 4.11 -4.17
N LEU A 374 22.68 4.06 -2.92
CA LEU A 374 22.35 2.98 -2.00
C LEU A 374 20.87 2.94 -1.64
N TYR A 375 20.16 4.06 -1.77
CA TYR A 375 18.73 4.13 -1.55
C TYR A 375 17.90 3.47 -2.69
N ALA A 376 18.54 3.10 -3.81
CA ALA A 376 17.87 2.38 -4.88
C ALA A 376 17.26 1.06 -4.39
N PHE A 377 17.95 0.36 -3.46
CA PHE A 377 17.51 -0.94 -2.98
C PHE A 377 16.20 -0.88 -2.17
N PRO A 378 16.07 -0.10 -1.07
CA PRO A 378 14.82 -0.03 -0.33
C PRO A 378 13.67 0.56 -1.15
N LEU A 379 13.93 1.51 -2.05
CA LEU A 379 12.92 2.05 -2.94
C LEU A 379 12.44 1.02 -3.96
N ALA A 380 13.35 0.24 -4.55
CA ALA A 380 13.03 -0.79 -5.53
C ALA A 380 12.29 -1.99 -4.92
N ALA A 381 12.49 -2.27 -3.63
CA ALA A 381 11.78 -3.36 -2.95
C ALA A 381 10.26 -3.21 -3.06
N TYR A 382 9.73 -1.99 -2.95
CA TYR A 382 8.29 -1.74 -3.04
C TYR A 382 7.71 -2.19 -4.40
N PRO A 383 8.16 -1.69 -5.55
CA PRO A 383 7.58 -2.10 -6.82
C PRO A 383 8.05 -3.49 -7.31
N LEU A 384 9.16 -4.02 -6.82
CA LEU A 384 9.68 -5.31 -7.31
C LEU A 384 9.30 -6.51 -6.45
N VAL A 385 9.03 -6.31 -5.14
CA VAL A 385 8.73 -7.41 -4.23
C VAL A 385 7.25 -7.46 -3.85
N PHE A 386 6.68 -6.33 -3.43
CA PHE A 386 5.31 -6.28 -2.94
C PHE A 386 4.25 -6.80 -3.92
N PRO A 387 4.33 -6.56 -5.24
CA PRO A 387 3.28 -6.97 -6.17
C PRO A 387 3.20 -8.47 -6.43
N TRP A 388 4.24 -9.26 -6.10
CA TRP A 388 4.27 -10.69 -6.43
C TRP A 388 3.11 -11.48 -5.85
N LEU A 389 2.66 -11.12 -4.64
CA LEU A 389 1.47 -11.73 -4.04
C LEU A 389 0.25 -11.58 -4.95
N TYR A 390 0.08 -10.40 -5.53
CA TYR A 390 -1.05 -10.05 -6.38
C TYR A 390 -0.91 -10.60 -7.81
N TYR A 391 0.31 -10.83 -8.28
CA TYR A 391 0.52 -11.55 -9.54
C TYR A 391 0.14 -13.02 -9.43
N LEU A 392 0.31 -13.63 -8.26
CA LEU A 392 -0.06 -15.02 -8.01
C LEU A 392 -1.54 -15.20 -7.64
N THR A 393 -2.16 -14.19 -7.05
CA THR A 393 -3.58 -14.23 -6.66
C THR A 393 -4.44 -13.51 -7.69
N HIS A 394 -4.82 -12.29 -7.43
CA HIS A 394 -5.55 -11.45 -8.39
C HIS A 394 -5.15 -9.98 -8.20
N ALA A 395 -5.21 -9.20 -9.28
CA ALA A 395 -4.76 -7.83 -9.30
C ALA A 395 -5.93 -6.84 -9.42
N ASN A 396 -5.83 -5.76 -8.64
CA ASN A 396 -6.72 -4.61 -8.71
C ASN A 396 -5.89 -3.35 -8.39
N LEU A 397 -6.30 -2.21 -8.93
CA LEU A 397 -5.63 -0.93 -8.69
C LEU A 397 -5.53 -0.58 -7.19
N ARG A 398 -6.53 -0.97 -6.41
CA ARG A 398 -6.53 -0.82 -4.95
C ARG A 398 -5.35 -1.51 -4.27
N TYR A 399 -4.93 -2.67 -4.76
CA TYR A 399 -3.83 -3.44 -4.16
C TYR A 399 -2.46 -2.79 -4.37
N ARG A 400 -2.32 -1.92 -5.38
CA ARG A 400 -1.11 -1.13 -5.59
C ARG A 400 -1.02 0.06 -4.63
N HIS A 401 -2.17 0.55 -4.15
CA HIS A 401 -2.25 1.78 -3.38
C HIS A 401 -1.26 1.87 -2.19
N PRO A 402 -1.00 0.81 -1.41
CA PRO A 402 -0.03 0.85 -0.31
C PRO A 402 1.39 1.24 -0.71
N ILE A 403 1.77 1.05 -1.98
CA ILE A 403 3.11 1.38 -2.51
C ILE A 403 3.13 2.61 -3.40
N ASP A 404 1.99 3.19 -3.75
CA ASP A 404 1.89 4.35 -4.64
C ASP A 404 2.74 5.56 -4.18
N PRO A 405 2.83 5.92 -2.88
CA PRO A 405 3.70 7.04 -2.46
C PRO A 405 5.16 6.84 -2.84
N VAL A 406 5.66 5.60 -2.75
CA VAL A 406 7.03 5.26 -3.12
C VAL A 406 7.23 5.28 -4.62
N VAL A 407 6.23 4.82 -5.40
CA VAL A 407 6.23 4.91 -6.86
C VAL A 407 6.24 6.37 -7.32
N LEU A 408 5.46 7.25 -6.65
CA LEU A 408 5.45 8.69 -6.93
C LEU A 408 6.78 9.36 -6.54
N LEU A 409 7.43 8.94 -5.44
CA LEU A 409 8.76 9.42 -5.08
C LEU A 409 9.79 9.05 -6.14
N LEU A 410 9.76 7.82 -6.63
CA LEU A 410 10.63 7.38 -7.73
C LEU A 410 10.39 8.18 -9.01
N ALA A 411 9.11 8.44 -9.36
CA ALA A 411 8.76 9.27 -10.51
C ALA A 411 9.25 10.73 -10.34
N ALA A 412 9.09 11.31 -9.15
CA ALA A 412 9.59 12.66 -8.85
C ALA A 412 11.13 12.75 -8.96
N ILE A 413 11.85 11.72 -8.53
CA ILE A 413 13.31 11.62 -8.70
C ILE A 413 13.68 11.58 -10.19
N ALA A 414 12.94 10.80 -11.00
CA ALA A 414 13.17 10.74 -12.44
C ALA A 414 13.01 12.12 -13.10
N VAL A 415 11.88 12.79 -12.83
CA VAL A 415 11.59 14.12 -13.35
C VAL A 415 12.67 15.12 -12.94
N ALA A 416 13.05 15.16 -11.66
CA ALA A 416 14.07 16.08 -11.17
C ALA A 416 15.43 15.88 -11.85
N ARG A 417 15.82 14.63 -12.12
CA ARG A 417 17.06 14.32 -12.84
C ARG A 417 17.01 14.69 -14.32
N LEU A 418 15.87 14.47 -14.97
CA LEU A 418 15.68 14.86 -16.37
C LEU A 418 15.74 16.38 -16.52
N VAL A 419 15.05 17.12 -15.67
CA VAL A 419 15.10 18.60 -15.66
C VAL A 419 16.52 19.09 -15.44
N LYS A 420 17.25 18.55 -14.46
CA LYS A 420 18.64 18.93 -14.21
C LYS A 420 19.54 18.66 -15.43
N LYS A 421 19.35 17.53 -16.12
CA LYS A 421 20.11 17.20 -17.34
C LYS A 421 19.78 18.14 -18.48
N ALA A 422 18.52 18.49 -18.67
CA ALA A 422 18.08 19.41 -19.71
C ALA A 422 18.65 20.83 -19.47
N THR A 423 18.57 21.35 -18.25
CA THR A 423 19.12 22.69 -17.91
C THR A 423 20.64 22.75 -18.05
N ALA A 424 21.36 21.67 -17.68
CA ALA A 424 22.81 21.62 -17.88
C ALA A 424 23.19 21.63 -19.35
N ARG A 425 22.43 20.92 -20.23
CA ARG A 425 22.66 20.90 -21.67
C ARG A 425 22.37 22.25 -22.29
N SER A 426 21.30 22.92 -21.88
CA SER A 426 20.98 24.26 -22.37
C SER A 426 22.06 25.30 -22.00
N ALA A 427 22.62 25.23 -20.79
CA ALA A 427 23.70 26.08 -20.34
C ALA A 427 24.97 25.88 -21.20
N SER A 428 25.36 24.62 -21.49
CA SER A 428 26.54 24.32 -22.31
C SER A 428 26.38 24.78 -23.79
N VAL A 429 25.16 24.72 -24.32
CA VAL A 429 24.87 25.23 -25.68
C VAL A 429 24.98 26.75 -25.71
N ILE A 430 24.51 27.45 -24.69
CA ILE A 430 24.64 28.93 -24.61
C ILE A 430 26.10 29.34 -24.46
N GLU A 431 26.88 28.68 -23.61
CA GLU A 431 28.32 28.93 -23.46
C GLU A 431 29.11 28.72 -24.76
N SER A 432 28.79 27.65 -25.51
CA SER A 432 29.44 27.40 -26.81
C SER A 432 29.05 28.44 -27.89
N ALA A 433 27.82 28.95 -27.83
CA ALA A 433 27.36 30.00 -28.77
C ALA A 433 27.96 31.37 -28.45
N THR A 434 28.14 31.74 -27.19
CA THR A 434 28.77 33.00 -26.78
C THR A 434 30.28 32.99 -26.97
N GLY A 435 30.97 31.88 -26.72
CA GLY A 435 32.42 31.74 -26.95
C GLY A 435 32.84 31.80 -28.45
N SER A 436 31.91 31.46 -29.35
CA SER A 436 32.16 31.58 -30.80
C SER A 436 32.02 33.03 -31.35
N VAL A 437 31.42 33.95 -30.61
CA VAL A 437 31.25 35.37 -30.99
C VAL A 437 32.46 36.21 -30.55
N GLU A 438 33.15 35.86 -29.45
CA GLU A 438 34.34 36.58 -28.98
C GLU A 438 35.62 36.20 -29.72
N GLY A 439 35.65 35.09 -30.46
CA GLY A 439 36.83 34.66 -31.27
C GLY A 439 36.88 35.19 -32.69
N GLY A 440 35.95 36.07 -33.12
CA GLY A 440 35.83 36.56 -34.48
C GLY A 440 36.29 38.02 -34.73
N THR A 441 36.90 38.70 -33.78
CA THR A 441 37.44 40.05 -33.92
C THR A 441 38.93 40.08 -33.60
N LEU A 442 39.76 39.74 -34.60
CA LEU A 442 41.14 40.20 -34.80
C LEU A 442 41.39 40.39 -36.28
#